data_9ac65fdf3dafab8d62125c828206b341
#
_entry.id   9ac65fdf3dafab8d62125c828206b341
#
_cell.length_a   1.000
_cell.length_b   1.000
_cell.length_c   1.000
_cell.angle_alpha   90.00
_cell.angle_beta   90.00
_cell.angle_gamma   90.00
#
_symmetry.space_group_name_H-M   'P 1'
#
loop_
_entity.id
_entity.type
_entity.pdbx_description
1 polymer ?
#
loop_
_entity_poly.entity_id
_entity_poly.type
_entity_poly.pdbx_seq_one_letter_code
_entity_poly.pdbx_strand_id
1 'polypeptide(L)'
;GRLATYACRCIDNELLMMLRSRKKLAREVSLYEPIGRDKEGNAIHLLDVIEEKPKDIVEDMELGRNIRRLFSALDHSLSDREYRILVMRYGLRGHKEHTQQEVGDILGISRSYVSRMEKRALQKLASKLRED
;
A
#
# COMPACT_ATOMS: atom_id res chain seq x y z
N GLY A 1 39.54 -49.28 1.04
CA GLY A 1 39.75 -47.88 0.91
C GLY A 1 38.66 -47.05 0.22
N ARG A 2 38.16 -47.43 -0.98
CA ARG A 2 37.24 -46.57 -1.79
C ARG A 2 35.86 -46.37 -1.14
N LEU A 3 35.31 -47.38 -0.48
CA LEU A 3 34.00 -47.30 0.16
C LEU A 3 33.99 -46.35 1.37
N ALA A 4 35.02 -46.40 2.21
CA ALA A 4 35.17 -45.51 3.33
C ALA A 4 35.29 -44.05 2.93
N THR A 5 36.06 -43.75 1.90
CA THR A 5 36.22 -42.39 1.35
C THR A 5 34.89 -41.86 0.77
N TYR A 6 34.09 -42.73 0.11
CA TYR A 6 32.80 -42.35 -0.41
C TYR A 6 31.80 -42.07 0.73
N ALA A 7 31.75 -42.94 1.73
CA ALA A 7 30.90 -42.75 2.88
C ALA A 7 31.20 -41.45 3.66
N CYS A 8 32.50 -41.13 3.86
CA CYS A 8 32.91 -39.86 4.47
C CYS A 8 32.40 -38.67 3.68
N ARG A 9 32.54 -38.66 2.34
CA ARG A 9 31.99 -37.55 1.51
C ARG A 9 30.51 -37.41 1.57
N CYS A 10 29.74 -38.51 1.64
CA CYS A 10 28.30 -38.47 1.83
C CYS A 10 27.91 -37.84 3.18
N ILE A 11 28.61 -38.24 4.24
CA ILE A 11 28.39 -37.68 5.58
C ILE A 11 28.71 -36.19 5.61
N ASP A 12 29.85 -35.79 5.04
CA ASP A 12 30.26 -34.38 4.97
C ASP A 12 29.22 -33.53 4.23
N ASN A 13 28.72 -34.01 3.08
CA ASN A 13 27.71 -33.31 2.31
C ASN A 13 26.39 -33.18 3.08
N GLU A 14 25.97 -34.25 3.78
CA GLU A 14 24.75 -34.23 4.58
C GLU A 14 24.86 -33.25 5.77
N LEU A 15 26.00 -33.23 6.44
CA LEU A 15 26.30 -32.27 7.50
C LEU A 15 26.28 -30.83 6.97
N LEU A 16 26.85 -30.57 5.80
CA LEU A 16 26.81 -29.26 5.17
C LEU A 16 25.40 -28.83 4.80
N MET A 17 24.57 -29.75 4.29
CA MET A 17 23.16 -29.48 4.00
C MET A 17 22.37 -29.18 5.29
N MET A 18 22.59 -29.93 6.34
CA MET A 18 21.99 -29.72 7.66
C MET A 18 22.37 -28.34 8.23
N LEU A 19 23.65 -27.97 8.14
CA LEU A 19 24.12 -26.65 8.61
C LEU A 19 23.54 -25.51 7.80
N ARG A 20 23.38 -25.65 6.49
CA ARG A 20 22.72 -24.65 5.63
C ARG A 20 21.26 -24.48 5.98
N SER A 21 20.54 -25.57 6.24
CA SER A 21 19.14 -25.54 6.66
C SER A 21 18.99 -24.89 8.04
N ARG A 22 19.84 -25.24 8.99
CA ARG A 22 19.88 -24.60 10.32
C ARG A 22 20.17 -23.11 10.24
N LYS A 23 21.04 -22.66 9.32
CA LYS A 23 21.36 -21.24 9.14
C LYS A 23 20.16 -20.43 8.60
N LYS A 24 19.24 -21.05 7.87
CA LYS A 24 17.97 -20.43 7.49
C LYS A 24 17.02 -20.32 8.69
N LEU A 25 16.83 -21.41 9.41
CA LEU A 25 15.98 -21.46 10.61
C LEU A 25 16.47 -20.56 11.74
N ALA A 26 17.79 -20.38 11.89
CA ALA A 26 18.37 -19.49 12.90
C ALA A 26 18.08 -17.99 12.67
N ARG A 27 17.48 -17.62 11.52
CA ARG A 27 17.00 -16.26 11.24
C ARG A 27 15.52 -16.07 11.59
N GLU A 28 14.82 -17.15 11.86
CA GLU A 28 13.43 -17.11 12.29
C GLU A 28 13.39 -16.99 13.80
N VAL A 29 12.67 -16.00 14.30
CA VAL A 29 12.46 -15.77 15.72
C VAL A 29 11.01 -16.12 16.03
N SER A 30 10.79 -16.91 17.09
CA SER A 30 9.44 -17.24 17.51
C SER A 30 8.72 -16.00 18.04
N LEU A 31 7.48 -15.78 17.62
CA LEU A 31 6.64 -14.71 18.16
C LEU A 31 6.36 -14.89 19.67
N TYR A 32 6.44 -16.12 20.15
CA TYR A 32 6.27 -16.46 21.56
C TYR A 32 7.58 -16.50 22.34
N GLU A 33 8.70 -16.09 21.73
CA GLU A 33 9.96 -15.98 22.45
C GLU A 33 9.91 -14.80 23.42
N PRO A 34 10.24 -14.98 24.72
CA PRO A 34 10.24 -13.91 25.67
C PRO A 34 11.41 -12.96 25.39
N ILE A 35 11.10 -11.70 25.11
CA ILE A 35 12.09 -10.64 24.85
C ILE A 35 12.44 -9.82 26.07
N GLY A 36 11.65 -9.94 27.15
CA GLY A 36 11.88 -9.22 28.40
C GLY A 36 10.90 -9.61 29.48
N ARG A 37 10.93 -8.85 30.57
CA ARG A 37 9.95 -8.94 31.66
C ARG A 37 9.46 -7.54 32.00
N ASP A 38 8.19 -7.45 32.39
CA ASP A 38 7.62 -6.22 32.90
C ASP A 38 8.09 -5.93 34.34
N LYS A 39 7.66 -4.82 34.90
CA LYS A 39 8.00 -4.43 36.29
C LYS A 39 7.37 -5.37 37.33
N GLU A 40 6.39 -6.16 36.94
CA GLU A 40 5.65 -7.10 37.77
C GLU A 40 6.21 -8.53 37.65
N GLY A 41 7.18 -8.73 36.72
CA GLY A 41 7.89 -10.01 36.52
C GLY A 41 7.29 -10.92 35.47
N ASN A 42 6.21 -10.48 34.75
CA ASN A 42 5.60 -11.24 33.69
C ASN A 42 6.47 -11.23 32.43
N ALA A 43 6.51 -12.35 31.71
CA ALA A 43 7.23 -12.41 30.44
C ALA A 43 6.53 -11.58 29.37
N ILE A 44 7.28 -10.71 28.69
CA ILE A 44 6.84 -9.97 27.51
C ILE A 44 7.32 -10.76 26.29
N HIS A 45 6.40 -11.14 25.43
CA HIS A 45 6.67 -11.85 24.19
C HIS A 45 6.78 -10.89 23.00
N LEU A 46 7.47 -11.33 21.96
CA LEU A 46 7.59 -10.54 20.73
C LEU A 46 6.21 -10.20 20.12
N LEU A 47 5.24 -11.11 20.27
CA LEU A 47 3.86 -10.90 19.84
C LEU A 47 3.21 -9.68 20.51
N ASP A 48 3.50 -9.45 21.79
CA ASP A 48 2.90 -8.35 22.59
C ASP A 48 3.43 -6.98 22.15
N VAL A 49 4.61 -6.94 21.52
CA VAL A 49 5.28 -5.70 21.05
C VAL A 49 4.97 -5.40 19.59
N ILE A 50 4.64 -6.41 18.80
CA ILE A 50 4.17 -6.21 17.43
C ILE A 50 2.73 -5.71 17.50
N GLU A 51 2.57 -4.40 17.71
CA GLU A 51 1.27 -3.75 17.55
C GLU A 51 0.79 -3.87 16.10
N GLU A 52 -0.16 -4.74 15.87
CA GLU A 52 -1.09 -4.51 14.77
C GLU A 52 -1.89 -3.26 15.15
N LYS A 53 -1.62 -2.13 14.51
CA LYS A 53 -2.49 -0.94 14.67
C LYS A 53 -3.91 -1.42 14.38
N PRO A 54 -4.80 -1.48 15.37
CA PRO A 54 -6.17 -1.87 15.10
C PRO A 54 -6.68 -0.92 14.02
N LYS A 55 -7.13 -1.48 12.89
CA LYS A 55 -7.80 -0.68 11.86
C LYS A 55 -8.97 -0.01 12.57
N ASP A 56 -8.93 1.31 12.63
CA ASP A 56 -10.05 2.04 13.15
C ASP A 56 -11.22 1.86 12.17
N ILE A 57 -12.16 0.99 12.58
CA ILE A 57 -13.34 0.67 11.78
C ILE A 57 -14.13 1.95 11.48
N VAL A 58 -14.07 2.94 12.36
CA VAL A 58 -14.74 4.23 12.19
C VAL A 58 -14.06 5.02 11.09
N GLU A 59 -12.71 5.09 11.07
CA GLU A 59 -11.96 5.73 10.00
C GLU A 59 -12.21 5.07 8.63
N ASP A 60 -12.24 3.73 8.57
CA ASP A 60 -12.55 2.99 7.34
C ASP A 60 -13.98 3.28 6.84
N MET A 61 -14.96 3.37 7.76
CA MET A 61 -16.33 3.72 7.42
C MET A 61 -16.47 5.18 6.96
N GLU A 62 -15.77 6.12 7.61
CA GLU A 62 -15.73 7.52 7.20
C GLU A 62 -15.07 7.70 5.85
N LEU A 63 -13.95 7.03 5.62
CA LEU A 63 -13.27 7.01 4.32
C LEU A 63 -14.20 6.50 3.22
N GLY A 64 -14.89 5.39 3.45
CA GLY A 64 -15.87 4.84 2.51
C GLY A 64 -17.05 5.79 2.23
N ARG A 65 -17.50 6.55 3.24
CA ARG A 65 -18.52 7.60 3.07
C ARG A 65 -17.99 8.76 2.23
N ASN A 66 -16.79 9.25 2.56
CA ASN A 66 -16.17 10.37 1.87
C ASN A 66 -15.87 10.04 0.40
N ILE A 67 -15.45 8.82 0.09
CA ILE A 67 -15.27 8.33 -1.28
C ILE A 67 -16.60 8.37 -2.04
N ARG A 68 -17.70 7.87 -1.46
CA ARG A 68 -19.02 7.90 -2.12
C ARG A 68 -19.49 9.34 -2.38
N ARG A 69 -19.31 10.25 -1.41
CA ARG A 69 -19.63 11.68 -1.57
C ARG A 69 -18.80 12.32 -2.68
N LEU A 70 -17.50 12.01 -2.73
CA LEU A 70 -16.61 12.51 -3.80
C LEU A 70 -17.08 12.06 -5.18
N PHE A 71 -17.38 10.77 -5.38
CA PHE A 71 -17.89 10.28 -6.66
C PHE A 71 -19.23 10.89 -7.05
N SER A 72 -20.14 11.07 -6.10
CA SER A 72 -21.39 11.76 -6.34
C SER A 72 -21.17 13.22 -6.78
N ALA A 73 -20.28 13.93 -6.08
CA ALA A 73 -19.94 15.30 -6.45
C ALA A 73 -19.26 15.40 -7.84
N LEU A 74 -18.39 14.44 -8.17
CA LEU A 74 -17.78 14.34 -9.52
C LEU A 74 -18.83 14.23 -10.62
N ASP A 75 -19.86 13.42 -10.42
CA ASP A 75 -20.88 13.16 -11.45
C ASP A 75 -21.86 14.32 -11.61
N HIS A 76 -22.13 15.11 -10.54
CA HIS A 76 -23.20 16.11 -10.54
C HIS A 76 -22.74 17.57 -10.53
N SER A 77 -21.48 17.84 -10.14
CA SER A 77 -21.01 19.23 -9.93
C SER A 77 -20.08 19.74 -11.01
N LEU A 78 -19.62 18.88 -11.90
CA LEU A 78 -18.65 19.20 -12.94
C LEU A 78 -19.27 19.19 -14.33
N SER A 79 -18.74 20.02 -15.21
CA SER A 79 -19.02 19.90 -16.64
C SER A 79 -18.29 18.68 -17.22
N ASP A 80 -18.78 18.15 -18.36
CA ASP A 80 -18.16 17.00 -19.05
C ASP A 80 -16.67 17.17 -19.31
N ARG A 81 -16.23 18.38 -19.62
CA ARG A 81 -14.82 18.68 -19.85
C ARG A 81 -14.01 18.65 -18.58
N GLU A 82 -14.51 19.25 -17.49
CA GLU A 82 -13.86 19.23 -16.18
C GLU A 82 -13.75 17.80 -15.65
N TYR A 83 -14.83 17.03 -15.75
CA TYR A 83 -14.88 15.63 -15.37
C TYR A 83 -13.83 14.79 -16.13
N ARG A 84 -13.80 14.89 -17.48
CA ARG A 84 -12.83 14.15 -18.30
C ARG A 84 -11.39 14.49 -17.92
N ILE A 85 -11.10 15.75 -17.69
CA ILE A 85 -9.76 16.19 -17.27
C ILE A 85 -9.38 15.53 -15.94
N LEU A 86 -10.26 15.56 -14.94
CA LEU A 86 -9.95 14.94 -13.63
C LEU A 86 -9.83 13.42 -13.74
N VAL A 87 -10.70 12.75 -14.49
CA VAL A 87 -10.62 11.29 -14.68
C VAL A 87 -9.27 10.88 -15.27
N MET A 88 -8.81 11.59 -16.32
CA MET A 88 -7.52 11.29 -16.94
C MET A 88 -6.32 11.70 -16.06
N ARG A 89 -6.41 12.81 -15.35
CA ARG A 89 -5.33 13.30 -14.50
C ARG A 89 -5.07 12.40 -13.30
N TYR A 90 -6.12 11.91 -12.66
CA TYR A 90 -6.05 11.12 -11.44
C TYR A 90 -6.33 9.63 -11.63
N GLY A 91 -6.45 9.16 -12.86
CA GLY A 91 -6.69 7.75 -13.15
C GLY A 91 -7.98 7.20 -12.54
N LEU A 92 -9.03 8.05 -12.41
CA LEU A 92 -10.27 7.65 -11.76
C LEU A 92 -11.02 6.59 -12.58
N ARG A 93 -11.81 5.75 -11.90
CA ARG A 93 -12.63 4.67 -12.51
C ARG A 93 -11.83 3.69 -13.37
N GLY A 94 -10.58 3.40 -12.95
CA GLY A 94 -9.72 2.43 -13.65
C GLY A 94 -9.02 2.96 -14.89
N HIS A 95 -9.09 4.25 -15.14
CA HIS A 95 -8.29 4.89 -16.18
C HIS A 95 -6.82 5.03 -15.73
N LYS A 96 -5.91 5.12 -16.70
CA LYS A 96 -4.51 5.42 -16.44
C LYS A 96 -4.34 6.91 -16.09
N GLU A 97 -3.43 7.22 -15.18
CA GLU A 97 -3.02 8.59 -14.88
C GLU A 97 -2.23 9.19 -16.04
N HIS A 98 -2.54 10.44 -16.40
CA HIS A 98 -1.88 11.19 -17.44
C HIS A 98 -1.36 12.52 -16.91
N THR A 99 -0.26 13.02 -17.46
CA THR A 99 0.26 14.35 -17.17
C THR A 99 -0.63 15.43 -17.79
N GLN A 100 -0.51 16.68 -17.31
CA GLN A 100 -1.27 17.81 -17.91
C GLN A 100 -0.96 17.99 -19.39
N GLN A 101 0.26 17.67 -19.83
CA GLN A 101 0.66 17.74 -21.23
C GLN A 101 -0.06 16.66 -22.06
N GLU A 102 0.01 15.41 -21.62
CA GLU A 102 -0.68 14.29 -22.30
C GLU A 102 -2.19 14.50 -22.40
N VAL A 103 -2.82 14.98 -21.31
CA VAL A 103 -4.25 15.33 -21.35
C VAL A 103 -4.51 16.46 -22.36
N GLY A 104 -3.63 17.44 -22.43
CA GLY A 104 -3.70 18.50 -23.44
C GLY A 104 -3.64 17.95 -24.85
N ASP A 105 -2.70 17.06 -25.12
CA ASP A 105 -2.49 16.43 -26.42
C ASP A 105 -3.71 15.55 -26.82
N ILE A 106 -4.24 14.76 -25.87
CA ILE A 106 -5.43 13.91 -26.09
C ILE A 106 -6.68 14.74 -26.40
N LEU A 107 -6.87 15.86 -25.68
CA LEU A 107 -8.06 16.70 -25.83
C LEU A 107 -7.92 17.83 -26.87
N GLY A 108 -6.75 17.97 -27.49
CA GLY A 108 -6.46 19.03 -28.47
C GLY A 108 -6.45 20.43 -27.84
N ILE A 109 -6.01 20.59 -26.60
CA ILE A 109 -5.99 21.84 -25.85
C ILE A 109 -4.61 22.10 -25.23
N SER A 110 -4.30 23.36 -24.91
CA SER A 110 -3.01 23.68 -24.32
C SER A 110 -2.89 23.16 -22.88
N ARG A 111 -1.67 22.77 -22.47
CA ARG A 111 -1.35 22.39 -21.09
C ARG A 111 -1.83 23.43 -20.06
N SER A 112 -1.63 24.74 -20.38
CA SER A 112 -2.05 25.82 -19.51
C SER A 112 -3.57 25.89 -19.33
N TYR A 113 -4.33 25.51 -20.34
CA TYR A 113 -5.78 25.42 -20.27
C TYR A 113 -6.20 24.23 -19.40
N VAL A 114 -5.56 23.06 -19.56
CA VAL A 114 -5.77 21.88 -18.69
C VAL A 114 -5.55 22.26 -17.23
N SER A 115 -4.42 22.89 -16.90
CA SER A 115 -4.09 23.32 -15.53
C SER A 115 -5.15 24.25 -14.91
N ARG A 116 -5.65 25.21 -15.70
CA ARG A 116 -6.71 26.12 -15.21
C ARG A 116 -8.04 25.41 -15.00
N MET A 117 -8.40 24.49 -15.91
CA MET A 117 -9.62 23.70 -15.78
C MET A 117 -9.55 22.74 -14.59
N GLU A 118 -8.43 22.06 -14.41
CA GLU A 118 -8.16 21.18 -13.25
C GLU A 118 -8.34 21.97 -11.94
N LYS A 119 -7.68 23.11 -11.79
CA LYS A 119 -7.80 23.98 -10.60
C LYS A 119 -9.25 24.40 -10.33
N ARG A 120 -9.99 24.81 -11.38
CA ARG A 120 -11.40 25.20 -11.27
C ARG A 120 -12.27 24.02 -10.84
N ALA A 121 -12.06 22.85 -11.43
CA ALA A 121 -12.80 21.64 -11.10
C ALA A 121 -12.58 21.22 -9.65
N LEU A 122 -11.33 21.23 -9.18
CA LEU A 122 -10.99 20.94 -7.79
C LEU A 122 -11.62 21.95 -6.81
N GLN A 123 -11.66 23.23 -7.16
CA GLN A 123 -12.31 24.23 -6.33
C GLN A 123 -13.81 24.00 -6.22
N LYS A 124 -14.49 23.64 -7.31
CA LYS A 124 -15.92 23.29 -7.31
C LYS A 124 -16.20 22.08 -6.40
N LEU A 125 -15.40 21.03 -6.54
CA LEU A 125 -15.52 19.85 -5.68
C LEU A 125 -15.29 20.18 -4.21
N ALA A 126 -14.26 20.97 -3.90
CA ALA A 126 -13.96 21.37 -2.53
C ALA A 126 -15.08 22.20 -1.91
N SER A 127 -15.72 23.11 -2.68
CA SER A 127 -16.88 23.87 -2.20
C SER A 127 -18.04 22.92 -1.92
N LYS A 128 -18.35 22.02 -2.85
CA LYS A 128 -19.47 21.11 -2.71
C LYS A 128 -19.35 20.14 -1.53
N LEU A 129 -18.13 19.62 -1.31
CA LEU A 129 -17.85 18.72 -0.18
C LEU A 129 -17.85 19.40 1.19
N ARG A 130 -17.75 20.74 1.23
CA ARG A 130 -17.85 21.52 2.48
C ARG A 130 -19.29 21.88 2.85
N GLU A 131 -20.17 21.97 1.86
CA GLU A 131 -21.59 22.31 2.04
C GLU A 131 -22.42 21.11 2.55
N ASP A 132 -21.98 19.89 2.24
CA ASP A 132 -22.62 18.63 2.64
C ASP A 132 -22.00 18.06 3.94
#